data_29e736567e6c2310f8fe73f25291a69f
#
_entry.id   29e736567e6c2310f8fe73f25291a69f
#
_cell.length_a   1.000
_cell.length_b   1.000
_cell.length_c   1.000
_cell.angle_alpha   90.00
_cell.angle_beta   90.00
_cell.angle_gamma   90.00
#
_symmetry.space_group_name_H-M   'P 1'
#
loop_
_entity.id
_entity.type
_entity.pdbx_description
1 polymer ?
#
loop_
_entity_poly.entity_id
_entity_poly.type
_entity_poly.pdbx_seq_one_letter_code
_entity_poly.pdbx_strand_id
1 'polypeptide(L)'
;MPRPTRAATSSTRAPKALRTVATNLGGTVACCRAALEGMVEDGQGRILNVATFADLAPLPASSAYSVSKGAARIFTRALIADLSDRFPEIVITDWMPGMLRTQMGIPDGVPPEQAARWGVALALDADPALTGATFEMDREILPQRGLKARLKNLLMMRRRRPRRILP
;
A
#
# COMPACT_ATOMS: atom_id res chain seq x y z
N MET A 1 -8.29 13.19 33.87
CA MET A 1 -8.36 12.46 32.60
C MET A 1 -9.82 12.30 32.19
N PRO A 2 -10.28 12.80 31.04
CA PRO A 2 -11.65 12.57 30.61
C PRO A 2 -11.83 11.08 30.27
N ARG A 3 -12.92 10.48 30.76
CA ARG A 3 -13.29 9.10 30.44
C ARG A 3 -13.53 8.98 28.91
N PRO A 4 -13.04 7.92 28.25
CA PRO A 4 -13.33 7.73 26.82
C PRO A 4 -14.84 7.65 26.61
N THR A 5 -15.34 8.48 25.72
CA THR A 5 -16.75 8.50 25.36
C THR A 5 -17.16 7.16 24.73
N ARG A 6 -18.39 6.73 24.97
CA ARG A 6 -18.98 5.45 24.50
C ARG A 6 -18.81 5.18 22.99
N ALA A 7 -18.54 6.23 22.20
CA ALA A 7 -18.24 6.14 20.75
C ALA A 7 -16.87 5.50 20.46
N ALA A 8 -15.86 5.73 21.30
CA ALA A 8 -14.52 5.14 21.12
C ALA A 8 -14.51 3.61 21.30
N THR A 9 -15.46 3.04 22.03
CA THR A 9 -15.57 1.60 22.27
C THR A 9 -16.31 0.85 21.16
N SER A 10 -17.01 1.55 20.26
CA SER A 10 -17.83 0.92 19.20
C SER A 10 -16.99 0.30 18.08
N SER A 11 -15.79 0.82 17.81
CA SER A 11 -14.89 0.27 16.76
C SER A 11 -14.20 -1.03 17.20
N THR A 12 -14.21 -1.34 18.50
CA THR A 12 -13.56 -2.53 19.08
C THR A 12 -14.52 -3.72 19.28
N ARG A 13 -15.79 -3.62 18.88
CA ARG A 13 -16.71 -4.76 18.90
C ARG A 13 -16.19 -5.82 17.92
N ALA A 14 -15.86 -7.01 18.42
CA ALA A 14 -15.26 -8.09 17.67
C ALA A 14 -15.93 -8.39 16.31
N PRO A 15 -17.27 -8.49 16.18
CA PRO A 15 -17.91 -8.75 14.88
C PRO A 15 -17.67 -7.65 13.85
N LYS A 16 -17.64 -6.36 14.27
CA LYS A 16 -17.36 -5.24 13.37
C LYS A 16 -15.90 -5.20 12.94
N ALA A 17 -14.98 -5.45 13.89
CA ALA A 17 -13.55 -5.51 13.61
C ALA A 17 -13.23 -6.64 12.64
N LEU A 18 -13.77 -7.84 12.85
CA LEU A 18 -13.60 -8.99 11.97
C LEU A 18 -14.15 -8.74 10.56
N ARG A 19 -15.30 -8.09 10.43
CA ARG A 19 -15.81 -7.70 9.10
C ARG A 19 -14.89 -6.72 8.39
N THR A 20 -14.33 -5.74 9.08
CA THR A 20 -13.35 -4.81 8.49
C THR A 20 -12.12 -5.55 7.97
N VAL A 21 -11.60 -6.51 8.76
CA VAL A 21 -10.46 -7.34 8.34
C VAL A 21 -10.84 -8.22 7.14
N ALA A 22 -11.99 -8.88 7.19
CA ALA A 22 -12.47 -9.73 6.10
C ALA A 22 -12.64 -8.95 4.79
N THR A 23 -13.21 -7.74 4.86
CA THR A 23 -13.38 -6.89 3.68
C THR A 23 -12.04 -6.39 3.14
N ASN A 24 -11.21 -5.78 3.99
CA ASN A 24 -10.00 -5.10 3.53
C ASN A 24 -8.89 -6.10 3.16
N LEU A 25 -8.60 -7.06 4.03
CA LEU A 25 -7.58 -8.06 3.77
C LEU A 25 -8.11 -9.17 2.85
N GLY A 26 -9.26 -9.76 3.22
CA GLY A 26 -9.83 -10.86 2.44
C GLY A 26 -10.16 -10.46 1.02
N GLY A 27 -10.71 -9.26 0.79
CA GLY A 27 -10.96 -8.72 -0.54
C GLY A 27 -9.66 -8.54 -1.34
N THR A 28 -8.62 -7.96 -0.74
CA THR A 28 -7.31 -7.81 -1.40
C THR A 28 -6.72 -9.17 -1.79
N VAL A 29 -6.75 -10.15 -0.89
CA VAL A 29 -6.26 -11.52 -1.15
C VAL A 29 -7.02 -12.16 -2.30
N ALA A 30 -8.37 -12.09 -2.28
CA ALA A 30 -9.21 -12.68 -3.31
C ALA A 30 -8.97 -12.06 -4.70
N CYS A 31 -8.90 -10.73 -4.77
CA CYS A 31 -8.63 -10.02 -6.03
C CYS A 31 -7.23 -10.33 -6.58
N CYS A 32 -6.20 -10.32 -5.72
CA CYS A 32 -4.84 -10.66 -6.15
C CYS A 32 -4.77 -12.11 -6.65
N ARG A 33 -5.41 -13.06 -5.95
CA ARG A 33 -5.44 -14.46 -6.38
C ARG A 33 -6.09 -14.62 -7.75
N ALA A 34 -7.27 -14.03 -7.94
CA ALA A 34 -7.98 -14.12 -9.23
C ALA A 34 -7.18 -13.47 -10.38
N ALA A 35 -6.54 -12.32 -10.13
CA ALA A 35 -5.71 -11.67 -11.13
C ALA A 35 -4.46 -12.49 -11.48
N LEU A 36 -3.85 -13.13 -10.50
CA LEU A 36 -2.64 -13.93 -10.70
C LEU A 36 -2.84 -15.19 -11.54
N GLU A 37 -4.05 -15.74 -11.61
CA GLU A 37 -4.33 -16.91 -12.47
C GLU A 37 -3.92 -16.62 -13.92
N GLY A 38 -4.41 -15.54 -14.53
CA GLY A 38 -4.01 -15.17 -15.88
C GLY A 38 -2.59 -14.59 -15.97
N MET A 39 -2.16 -13.80 -14.98
CA MET A 39 -0.83 -13.19 -15.01
C MET A 39 0.31 -14.23 -14.96
N VAL A 40 0.11 -15.35 -14.27
CA VAL A 40 1.09 -16.44 -14.21
C VAL A 40 1.11 -17.20 -15.54
N GLU A 41 -0.02 -17.37 -16.21
CA GLU A 41 -0.10 -17.99 -17.54
C GLU A 41 0.59 -17.11 -18.59
N ASP A 42 0.37 -15.79 -18.53
CA ASP A 42 0.95 -14.81 -19.46
C ASP A 42 2.42 -14.47 -19.14
N GLY A 43 2.89 -14.81 -17.93
CA GLY A 43 4.22 -14.48 -17.43
C GLY A 43 4.42 -13.01 -17.09
N GLN A 44 3.38 -12.17 -17.19
CA GLN A 44 3.42 -10.72 -16.95
C GLN A 44 2.14 -10.20 -16.33
N GLY A 45 2.22 -9.07 -15.63
CA GLY A 45 1.05 -8.46 -15.04
C GLY A 45 1.34 -7.27 -14.14
N ARG A 46 0.28 -6.58 -13.70
CA ARG A 46 0.40 -5.41 -12.84
C ARG A 46 -0.60 -5.46 -11.68
N ILE A 47 -0.10 -5.46 -10.45
CA ILE A 47 -0.90 -5.36 -9.23
C ILE A 47 -0.53 -4.07 -8.50
N LEU A 48 -1.52 -3.22 -8.26
CA LEU A 48 -1.41 -2.00 -7.46
C LEU A 48 -2.31 -2.13 -6.23
N ASN A 49 -1.72 -2.43 -5.07
CA ASN A 49 -2.44 -2.54 -3.82
C ASN A 49 -2.57 -1.18 -3.12
N VAL A 50 -3.80 -0.80 -2.76
CA VAL A 50 -4.05 0.46 -2.06
C VAL A 50 -3.73 0.30 -0.58
N ALA A 51 -2.66 0.95 -0.16
CA ALA A 51 -2.14 1.01 1.21
C ALA A 51 -2.55 2.29 1.95
N THR A 52 -2.05 2.48 3.16
CA THR A 52 -2.29 3.66 4.00
C THR A 52 -1.16 3.84 5.02
N PHE A 53 -1.08 5.01 5.63
CA PHE A 53 -0.22 5.26 6.79
C PHE A 53 -0.79 4.73 8.11
N ALA A 54 -2.08 4.38 8.15
CA ALA A 54 -2.73 3.96 9.39
C ALA A 54 -2.16 2.66 9.97
N ASP A 55 -1.36 1.91 9.22
CA ASP A 55 -0.60 0.75 9.70
C ASP A 55 0.70 1.14 10.40
N LEU A 56 1.30 2.28 10.03
CA LEU A 56 2.52 2.82 10.64
C LEU A 56 2.23 3.76 11.82
N ALA A 57 1.18 4.57 11.70
CA ALA A 57 0.73 5.53 12.71
C ALA A 57 -0.79 5.39 12.93
N PRO A 58 -1.23 4.36 13.69
CA PRO A 58 -2.65 4.13 13.93
C PRO A 58 -3.34 5.30 14.65
N LEU A 59 -4.49 5.70 14.15
CA LEU A 59 -5.31 6.72 14.79
C LEU A 59 -6.22 6.10 15.86
N PRO A 60 -6.66 6.88 16.86
CA PRO A 60 -7.65 6.43 17.83
C PRO A 60 -8.88 5.83 17.13
N ALA A 61 -9.44 4.76 17.70
CA ALA A 61 -10.60 4.03 17.19
C ALA A 61 -10.44 3.39 15.79
N SER A 62 -9.22 3.29 15.25
CA SER A 62 -8.94 2.72 13.93
C SER A 62 -8.30 1.32 13.95
N SER A 63 -8.27 0.63 15.08
CA SER A 63 -7.52 -0.62 15.27
C SER A 63 -7.79 -1.67 14.18
N ALA A 64 -9.05 -1.98 13.88
CA ALA A 64 -9.41 -2.96 12.86
C ALA A 64 -8.96 -2.54 11.45
N TYR A 65 -9.09 -1.25 11.14
CA TYR A 65 -8.63 -0.68 9.87
C TYR A 65 -7.11 -0.77 9.77
N SER A 66 -6.39 -0.29 10.78
CA SER A 66 -4.92 -0.30 10.81
C SER A 66 -4.36 -1.72 10.72
N VAL A 67 -4.91 -2.67 11.48
CA VAL A 67 -4.51 -4.09 11.41
C VAL A 67 -4.77 -4.66 10.02
N SER A 68 -5.95 -4.43 9.45
CA SER A 68 -6.30 -4.97 8.14
C SER A 68 -5.41 -4.43 7.02
N LYS A 69 -5.07 -3.14 7.07
CA LYS A 69 -4.20 -2.50 6.07
C LYS A 69 -2.72 -2.89 6.26
N GLY A 70 -2.26 -3.03 7.50
CA GLY A 70 -0.93 -3.55 7.79
C GLY A 70 -0.76 -5.00 7.32
N ALA A 71 -1.77 -5.84 7.55
CA ALA A 71 -1.78 -7.21 7.04
C ALA A 71 -1.79 -7.26 5.50
N ALA A 72 -2.54 -6.39 4.82
CA ALA A 72 -2.51 -6.30 3.36
C ALA A 72 -1.12 -5.90 2.82
N ARG A 73 -0.38 -5.00 3.49
CA ARG A 73 1.01 -4.69 3.12
C ARG A 73 1.98 -5.85 3.36
N ILE A 74 1.76 -6.64 4.43
CA ILE A 74 2.52 -7.88 4.65
C ILE A 74 2.22 -8.87 3.53
N PHE A 75 0.95 -9.00 3.14
CA PHE A 75 0.54 -9.86 2.04
C PHE A 75 1.18 -9.45 0.70
N THR A 76 1.25 -8.15 0.37
CA THR A 76 2.00 -7.66 -0.80
C THR A 76 3.44 -8.17 -0.80
N ARG A 77 4.14 -8.06 0.34
CA ARG A 77 5.54 -8.54 0.46
C ARG A 77 5.66 -10.04 0.33
N ALA A 78 4.70 -10.80 0.87
CA ALA A 78 4.67 -12.26 0.72
C ALA A 78 4.47 -12.67 -0.74
N LEU A 79 3.54 -12.04 -1.47
CA LEU A 79 3.36 -12.28 -2.91
C LEU A 79 4.64 -12.01 -3.71
N ILE A 80 5.34 -10.92 -3.41
CA ILE A 80 6.61 -10.60 -4.08
C ILE A 80 7.64 -11.68 -3.79
N ALA A 81 7.75 -12.15 -2.55
CA ALA A 81 8.68 -13.22 -2.19
C ALA A 81 8.37 -14.54 -2.91
N ASP A 82 7.08 -14.82 -3.14
CA ASP A 82 6.65 -16.06 -3.79
C ASP A 82 6.84 -16.02 -5.32
N LEU A 83 6.80 -14.83 -5.94
CA LEU A 83 6.65 -14.68 -7.39
C LEU A 83 7.89 -14.09 -8.08
N SER A 84 8.65 -13.19 -7.45
CA SER A 84 9.64 -12.35 -8.13
C SER A 84 10.74 -13.12 -8.86
N ASP A 85 11.14 -14.29 -8.36
CA ASP A 85 12.19 -15.11 -8.98
C ASP A 85 11.68 -15.86 -10.22
N ARG A 86 10.39 -16.20 -10.24
CA ARG A 86 9.77 -16.99 -11.32
C ARG A 86 9.08 -16.13 -12.37
N PHE A 87 8.52 -15.01 -11.94
CA PHE A 87 7.71 -14.13 -12.77
C PHE A 87 8.14 -12.67 -12.56
N PRO A 88 9.36 -12.27 -12.97
CA PRO A 88 9.88 -10.92 -12.74
C PRO A 88 9.08 -9.81 -13.43
N GLU A 89 8.32 -10.14 -14.48
CA GLU A 89 7.45 -9.19 -15.19
C GLU A 89 6.05 -9.04 -14.55
N ILE A 90 5.75 -9.79 -13.46
CA ILE A 90 4.57 -9.50 -12.63
C ILE A 90 4.94 -8.44 -11.61
N VAL A 91 4.58 -7.19 -11.89
CA VAL A 91 4.96 -6.02 -11.10
C VAL A 91 3.95 -5.75 -10.01
N ILE A 92 4.38 -5.78 -8.74
CA ILE A 92 3.52 -5.61 -7.57
C ILE A 92 4.01 -4.43 -6.74
N THR A 93 3.14 -3.42 -6.52
CA THR A 93 3.46 -2.22 -5.71
C THR A 93 2.35 -1.90 -4.72
N ASP A 94 2.72 -1.18 -3.66
CA ASP A 94 1.78 -0.53 -2.75
C ASP A 94 1.65 0.96 -3.10
N TRP A 95 0.43 1.49 -3.00
CA TRP A 95 0.15 2.90 -3.22
C TRP A 95 -0.71 3.49 -2.12
N MET A 96 -0.29 4.61 -1.57
CA MET A 96 -1.02 5.41 -0.60
C MET A 96 -1.50 6.69 -1.29
N PRO A 97 -2.80 6.80 -1.63
CA PRO A 97 -3.32 7.96 -2.37
C PRO A 97 -3.28 9.28 -1.58
N GLY A 98 -2.96 9.22 -0.29
CA GLY A 98 -3.06 10.35 0.63
C GLY A 98 -4.46 10.50 1.22
N MET A 99 -4.70 11.61 1.91
CA MET A 99 -6.01 11.94 2.44
C MET A 99 -6.84 12.59 1.33
N LEU A 100 -7.91 11.92 0.92
CA LEU A 100 -8.75 12.34 -0.20
C LEU A 100 -9.93 13.20 0.29
N ARG A 101 -10.38 14.11 -0.55
CA ARG A 101 -11.60 14.90 -0.36
C ARG A 101 -12.84 14.08 -0.71
N THR A 102 -13.18 13.13 0.19
CA THR A 102 -14.34 12.23 0.08
C THR A 102 -15.09 12.19 1.40
N GLN A 103 -16.23 11.51 1.44
CA GLN A 103 -16.99 11.31 2.69
C GLN A 103 -16.19 10.61 3.80
N MET A 104 -15.22 9.77 3.45
CA MET A 104 -14.33 9.09 4.40
C MET A 104 -13.06 9.87 4.69
N GLY A 105 -12.75 10.88 3.88
CA GLY A 105 -11.53 11.68 3.97
C GLY A 105 -11.74 13.00 4.71
N ILE A 106 -11.09 14.05 4.23
CA ILE A 106 -11.13 15.39 4.82
C ILE A 106 -11.50 16.44 3.76
N PRO A 107 -12.17 17.56 4.16
CA PRO A 107 -12.59 18.60 3.21
C PRO A 107 -11.44 19.19 2.38
N ASP A 108 -10.27 19.39 2.99
CA ASP A 108 -9.07 19.96 2.37
C ASP A 108 -8.13 18.88 1.79
N GLY A 109 -8.64 17.66 1.60
CA GLY A 109 -7.87 16.55 1.04
C GLY A 109 -7.62 16.68 -0.46
N VAL A 110 -6.77 15.80 -0.96
CA VAL A 110 -6.47 15.70 -2.41
C VAL A 110 -7.77 15.41 -3.18
N PRO A 111 -8.04 16.13 -4.28
CA PRO A 111 -9.17 15.82 -5.15
C PRO A 111 -9.11 14.37 -5.65
N PRO A 112 -10.21 13.59 -5.61
CA PRO A 112 -10.24 12.22 -6.08
C PRO A 112 -9.76 12.06 -7.53
N GLU A 113 -10.05 13.03 -8.39
CA GLU A 113 -9.64 13.07 -9.79
C GLU A 113 -8.11 13.15 -9.94
N GLN A 114 -7.46 13.91 -9.06
CA GLN A 114 -5.99 13.98 -9.05
C GLN A 114 -5.37 12.68 -8.58
N ALA A 115 -5.89 12.09 -7.51
CA ALA A 115 -5.43 10.80 -7.03
C ALA A 115 -5.65 9.70 -8.09
N ALA A 116 -6.80 9.72 -8.78
CA ALA A 116 -7.09 8.78 -9.85
C ALA A 116 -6.05 8.84 -10.99
N ARG A 117 -5.58 10.03 -11.38
CA ARG A 117 -4.51 10.18 -12.39
C ARG A 117 -3.22 9.49 -11.95
N TRP A 118 -2.81 9.67 -10.70
CA TRP A 118 -1.63 8.98 -10.17
C TRP A 118 -1.82 7.46 -10.11
N GLY A 119 -3.00 7.01 -9.65
CA GLY A 119 -3.33 5.60 -9.59
C GLY A 119 -3.31 4.94 -10.96
N VAL A 120 -3.89 5.58 -11.98
CA VAL A 120 -3.87 5.11 -13.38
C VAL A 120 -2.43 5.05 -13.92
N ALA A 121 -1.65 6.12 -13.73
CA ALA A 121 -0.26 6.15 -14.18
C ALA A 121 0.56 5.01 -13.56
N LEU A 122 0.40 4.74 -12.25
CA LEU A 122 1.04 3.60 -11.58
C LEU A 122 0.52 2.25 -12.07
N ALA A 123 -0.77 2.13 -12.33
CA ALA A 123 -1.37 0.88 -12.79
C ALA A 123 -0.93 0.50 -14.21
N LEU A 124 -0.56 1.49 -15.03
CA LEU A 124 -0.08 1.29 -16.39
C LEU A 124 1.45 1.18 -16.49
N ASP A 125 2.19 1.53 -15.43
CA ASP A 125 3.66 1.43 -15.41
C ASP A 125 4.07 -0.01 -15.06
N ALA A 126 4.53 -0.73 -16.06
CA ALA A 126 4.96 -2.13 -15.97
C ALA A 126 6.49 -2.30 -15.80
N ASP A 127 7.24 -1.25 -15.43
CA ASP A 127 8.68 -1.38 -15.16
C ASP A 127 8.93 -2.38 -14.01
N PRO A 128 9.60 -3.52 -14.23
CA PRO A 128 9.86 -4.53 -13.19
C PRO A 128 10.59 -3.97 -11.96
N ALA A 129 11.37 -2.90 -12.14
CA ALA A 129 12.07 -2.25 -11.04
C ALA A 129 11.13 -1.54 -10.03
N LEU A 130 9.83 -1.48 -10.31
CA LEU A 130 8.79 -1.00 -9.38
C LEU A 130 8.32 -2.07 -8.40
N THR A 131 8.63 -3.34 -8.62
CA THR A 131 8.24 -4.41 -7.71
C THR A 131 8.77 -4.14 -6.30
N GLY A 132 7.89 -4.15 -5.32
CA GLY A 132 8.19 -3.82 -3.93
C GLY A 132 8.29 -2.33 -3.61
N ALA A 133 8.13 -1.45 -4.60
CA ALA A 133 8.05 -0.02 -4.35
C ALA A 133 6.76 0.34 -3.61
N THR A 134 6.83 1.39 -2.80
CA THR A 134 5.67 2.01 -2.16
C THR A 134 5.61 3.46 -2.59
N PHE A 135 4.46 3.90 -3.04
CA PHE A 135 4.23 5.29 -3.41
C PHE A 135 3.27 5.97 -2.44
N GLU A 136 3.55 7.24 -2.16
CA GLU A 136 2.61 8.16 -1.51
C GLU A 136 2.28 9.26 -2.49
N MET A 137 0.98 9.43 -2.77
CA MET A 137 0.51 10.34 -3.81
C MET A 137 1.29 10.11 -5.11
N ASP A 138 2.09 11.07 -5.54
CA ASP A 138 2.90 11.03 -6.77
C ASP A 138 4.36 10.59 -6.56
N ARG A 139 4.77 10.24 -5.32
CA ARG A 139 6.19 10.00 -4.98
C ARG A 139 6.47 8.62 -4.40
N GLU A 140 7.57 8.04 -4.81
CA GLU A 140 8.10 6.82 -4.21
C GLU A 140 8.62 7.12 -2.79
N ILE A 141 8.22 6.28 -1.84
CA ILE A 141 8.78 6.26 -0.49
C ILE A 141 9.95 5.28 -0.47
N LEU A 142 11.15 5.79 -0.30
CA LEU A 142 12.31 4.93 -0.17
C LEU A 142 12.34 4.29 1.23
N PRO A 143 12.59 2.97 1.32
CA PRO A 143 12.70 2.30 2.61
C PRO A 143 13.83 2.90 3.45
N GLN A 144 13.59 3.05 4.74
CA GLN A 144 14.62 3.51 5.67
C GLN A 144 15.73 2.45 5.72
N ARG A 145 16.91 2.82 5.25
CA ARG A 145 18.08 1.95 5.25
C ARG A 145 18.84 2.10 6.56
N GLY A 146 19.24 0.98 7.16
CA GLY A 146 20.13 0.97 8.33
C GLY A 146 21.49 1.63 8.02
N LEU A 147 22.19 2.07 9.06
CA LEU A 147 23.46 2.81 8.97
C LEU A 147 24.50 2.13 8.06
N LYS A 148 24.63 0.81 8.11
CA LYS A 148 25.56 0.04 7.24
C LYS A 148 25.25 0.22 5.75
N ALA A 149 23.97 0.17 5.37
CA ALA A 149 23.55 0.35 3.99
C ALA A 149 23.70 1.81 3.51
N ARG A 150 23.49 2.78 4.43
CA ARG A 150 23.74 4.21 4.15
C ARG A 150 25.21 4.47 3.89
N LEU A 151 26.11 3.89 4.70
CA LEU A 151 27.55 4.03 4.55
C LEU A 151 28.05 3.38 3.26
N LYS A 152 27.57 2.16 2.92
CA LYS A 152 27.88 1.47 1.66
C LYS A 152 27.46 2.29 0.44
N ASN A 153 26.27 2.90 0.47
CA ASN A 153 25.79 3.74 -0.63
C ASN A 153 26.58 5.04 -0.77
N LEU A 154 27.03 5.62 0.34
CA LEU A 154 27.89 6.81 0.35
C LEU A 154 29.24 6.49 -0.29
N LEU A 155 29.88 5.38 0.09
CA LEU A 155 31.15 4.91 -0.49
C LEU A 155 31.03 4.56 -2.00
N MET A 156 29.88 4.03 -2.41
CA MET A 156 29.63 3.66 -3.80
C MET A 156 29.04 4.80 -4.65
N MET A 157 28.90 6.02 -4.12
CA MET A 157 28.25 7.19 -4.75
C MET A 157 26.86 6.90 -5.34
N ARG A 158 26.18 5.83 -4.87
CA ARG A 158 24.85 5.44 -5.34
C ARG A 158 23.76 6.19 -4.58
N ARG A 159 23.36 7.35 -5.10
CA ARG A 159 22.15 8.07 -4.63
C ARG A 159 20.95 7.59 -5.44
N ARG A 160 20.12 6.69 -4.89
CA ARG A 160 18.80 6.41 -5.46
C ARG A 160 17.90 7.62 -5.16
N ARG A 161 17.40 8.28 -6.20
CA ARG A 161 16.37 9.31 -6.06
C ARG A 161 15.00 8.65 -6.07
N PRO A 162 14.05 9.10 -5.22
CA PRO A 162 12.68 8.62 -5.29
C PRO A 162 12.11 8.92 -6.67
N ARG A 163 11.41 7.97 -7.25
CA ARG A 163 10.67 8.16 -8.49
C ARG A 163 9.50 9.10 -8.24
N ARG A 164 9.13 9.83 -9.26
CA ARG A 164 7.95 10.66 -9.27
C ARG A 164 7.06 10.24 -10.42
N ILE A 165 5.76 10.07 -10.11
CA ILE A 165 4.75 9.83 -11.15
C ILE A 165 4.47 11.18 -11.79
N LEU A 166 4.83 11.33 -13.04
CA LEU A 166 4.42 12.50 -13.82
C LEU A 166 2.98 12.26 -14.29
N PRO A 167 2.10 13.26 -14.13
CA PRO A 167 0.72 13.17 -14.61
C PRO A 167 0.68 13.17 -16.13
#